data_b0274344e192bc8f71e92ec9cb7e55d3
#
_entry.id   b0274344e192bc8f71e92ec9cb7e55d3
#
_cell.length_a   1.000
_cell.length_b   1.000
_cell.length_c   1.000
_cell.angle_alpha   90.00
_cell.angle_beta   90.00
_cell.angle_gamma   90.00
#
_symmetry.space_group_name_H-M   'P 1'
#
loop_
_entity.id
_entity.type
_entity.pdbx_description
1 polymer ?
#
loop_
_entity_poly.entity_id
_entity_poly.type
_entity_poly.pdbx_seq_one_letter_code
_entity_poly.pdbx_strand_id
1 'polypeptide(L)'
;LGFAGVILIGALLLMLPISTTGGNVTPFNETLFTATSAVCVTGLVVQDTGSYWSTFGQAVILVLIQIGGLGVVTVAASFALLSGRRISLMQRSTMQDAISAPKVGGIVRLTRFILRGTFLIELLGALAVLPVFCRDYGWRGVWMAVFHSISAFCNAGFDILGTESNRYPSLTGYAGSPVI
;
A
#
# COMPACT_ATOMS: atom_id res chain seq x y z
N LEU A 1 -12.81 -14.43 -2.94
CA LEU A 1 -11.86 -14.91 -3.96
C LEU A 1 -10.88 -13.82 -4.41
N GLY A 2 -11.29 -12.56 -4.61
CA GLY A 2 -10.42 -11.47 -5.07
C GLY A 2 -9.25 -11.19 -4.12
N PHE A 3 -9.50 -11.04 -2.83
CA PHE A 3 -8.45 -10.82 -1.83
C PHE A 3 -7.43 -11.97 -1.78
N ALA A 4 -7.91 -13.22 -1.78
CA ALA A 4 -7.02 -14.39 -1.77
C ALA A 4 -6.12 -14.43 -3.01
N GLY A 5 -6.65 -14.09 -4.19
CA GLY A 5 -5.86 -14.00 -5.42
C GLY A 5 -4.78 -12.92 -5.35
N VAL A 6 -5.10 -11.73 -4.84
CA VAL A 6 -4.12 -10.63 -4.66
C VAL A 6 -3.04 -11.02 -3.66
N ILE A 7 -3.41 -11.64 -2.54
CA ILE A 7 -2.44 -12.13 -1.53
C ILE A 7 -1.49 -13.16 -2.13
N LEU A 8 -2.00 -14.15 -2.87
CA LEU A 8 -1.17 -15.18 -3.49
C LEU A 8 -0.21 -14.59 -4.53
N ILE A 9 -0.70 -13.71 -5.42
CA ILE A 9 0.15 -13.04 -6.41
C ILE A 9 1.21 -12.19 -5.70
N GLY A 10 0.83 -11.44 -4.66
CA GLY A 10 1.76 -10.65 -3.86
C GLY A 10 2.83 -11.50 -3.19
N ALA A 11 2.44 -12.64 -2.59
CA ALA A 11 3.38 -13.58 -1.99
C ALA A 11 4.39 -14.13 -3.02
N LEU A 12 3.92 -14.52 -4.20
CA LEU A 12 4.79 -15.00 -5.28
C LEU A 12 5.77 -13.93 -5.77
N LEU A 13 5.32 -12.68 -5.90
CA LEU A 13 6.19 -11.55 -6.27
C LEU A 13 7.25 -11.28 -5.19
N LEU A 14 6.89 -11.38 -3.92
CA LEU A 14 7.80 -11.19 -2.80
C LEU A 14 8.81 -12.34 -2.65
N MET A 15 8.51 -13.54 -3.15
CA MET A 15 9.47 -14.67 -3.21
C MET A 15 10.61 -14.45 -4.20
N LEU A 16 10.46 -13.56 -5.16
CA LEU A 16 11.50 -13.34 -6.17
C LEU A 16 12.79 -12.81 -5.51
N PRO A 17 13.98 -13.27 -5.95
CA PRO A 17 15.26 -12.79 -5.39
C PRO A 17 15.44 -11.28 -5.52
N ILE A 18 14.85 -10.66 -6.54
CA ILE A 18 14.88 -9.21 -6.74
C ILE A 18 14.12 -8.44 -5.64
N SER A 19 13.22 -9.10 -4.93
CA SER A 19 12.43 -8.48 -3.86
C SER A 19 13.19 -8.28 -2.56
N THR A 20 14.34 -8.94 -2.40
CA THR A 20 15.18 -8.84 -1.20
C THR A 20 16.48 -8.09 -1.48
N THR A 21 17.02 -7.40 -0.47
CA THR A 21 18.29 -6.67 -0.57
C THR A 21 19.47 -7.61 -0.78
N GLY A 22 19.42 -8.81 -0.17
CA GLY A 22 20.45 -9.83 -0.29
C GLY A 22 20.34 -10.74 -1.51
N GLY A 23 19.32 -10.57 -2.37
CA GLY A 23 19.09 -11.42 -3.55
C GLY A 23 18.67 -12.87 -3.20
N ASN A 24 18.24 -13.11 -1.97
CA ASN A 24 17.81 -14.42 -1.50
C ASN A 24 16.32 -14.65 -1.76
N VAL A 25 15.95 -15.90 -1.98
CA VAL A 25 14.54 -16.31 -2.07
C VAL A 25 13.95 -16.38 -0.66
N THR A 26 12.93 -15.61 -0.39
CA THR A 26 12.23 -15.64 0.90
C THR A 26 11.29 -16.85 0.96
N PRO A 27 11.21 -17.57 2.10
CA PRO A 27 10.29 -18.68 2.27
C PRO A 27 8.83 -18.27 2.03
N PHE A 28 8.05 -19.16 1.42
CA PHE A 28 6.65 -18.88 1.04
C PHE A 28 5.78 -18.48 2.23
N ASN A 29 5.96 -19.09 3.41
CA ASN A 29 5.21 -18.74 4.62
C ASN A 29 5.44 -17.29 5.05
N GLU A 30 6.67 -16.77 4.94
CA GLU A 30 7.00 -15.39 5.31
C GLU A 30 6.46 -14.38 4.28
N THR A 31 6.58 -14.71 2.98
CA THR A 31 6.02 -13.86 1.92
C THR A 31 4.50 -13.85 1.94
N LEU A 32 3.87 -15.00 2.21
CA LEU A 32 2.42 -15.10 2.37
C LEU A 32 1.93 -14.29 3.57
N PHE A 33 2.64 -14.38 4.70
CA PHE A 33 2.33 -13.58 5.89
C PHE A 33 2.43 -12.09 5.59
N THR A 34 3.54 -11.64 4.97
CA THR A 34 3.75 -10.23 4.62
C THR A 34 2.71 -9.72 3.62
N ALA A 35 2.41 -10.51 2.58
CA ALA A 35 1.37 -10.16 1.60
C ALA A 35 -0.02 -10.08 2.24
N THR A 36 -0.35 -11.02 3.14
CA THR A 36 -1.61 -11.01 3.88
C THR A 36 -1.70 -9.78 4.77
N SER A 37 -0.63 -9.49 5.52
CA SER A 37 -0.54 -8.32 6.39
C SER A 37 -0.72 -7.02 5.61
N ALA A 38 -0.08 -6.89 4.45
CA ALA A 38 -0.18 -5.72 3.59
C ALA A 38 -1.59 -5.53 3.02
N VAL A 39 -2.19 -6.60 2.48
CA VAL A 39 -3.54 -6.54 1.88
C VAL A 39 -4.64 -6.38 2.94
N CYS A 40 -4.48 -6.99 4.11
CA CYS A 40 -5.42 -6.83 5.23
C CYS A 40 -5.13 -5.59 6.08
N VAL A 41 -4.09 -4.83 5.75
CA VAL A 41 -3.72 -3.57 6.39
C VAL A 41 -3.51 -3.76 7.91
N THR A 42 -2.82 -4.84 8.31
CA THR A 42 -2.63 -5.18 9.73
C THR A 42 -1.33 -4.66 10.32
N GLY A 43 -0.31 -4.38 9.48
CA GLY A 43 0.98 -3.84 9.92
C GLY A 43 1.91 -4.83 10.64
N LEU A 44 1.57 -6.11 10.62
CA LEU A 44 2.42 -7.14 11.21
C LEU A 44 3.52 -7.54 10.22
N VAL A 45 4.76 -7.58 10.69
CA VAL A 45 5.92 -7.90 9.88
C VAL A 45 6.73 -9.05 10.47
N VAL A 46 7.20 -9.96 9.61
CA VAL A 46 8.15 -11.02 9.99
C VAL A 46 9.58 -10.52 9.78
N GLN A 47 9.80 -9.84 8.65
CA GLN A 47 11.09 -9.24 8.30
C GLN A 47 10.95 -7.71 8.31
N ASP A 48 12.01 -7.02 8.75
CA ASP A 48 12.04 -5.55 8.74
C ASP A 48 11.90 -5.01 7.31
N THR A 49 10.90 -4.14 7.10
CA THR A 49 10.54 -3.70 5.74
C THR A 49 11.60 -2.79 5.14
N GLY A 50 12.33 -2.04 5.95
CA GLY A 50 13.34 -1.09 5.49
C GLY A 50 14.66 -1.73 5.07
N SER A 51 15.12 -2.72 5.82
CA SER A 51 16.44 -3.34 5.61
C SER A 51 16.39 -4.64 4.79
N TYR A 52 15.34 -5.44 4.96
CA TYR A 52 15.24 -6.75 4.30
C TYR A 52 14.74 -6.66 2.84
N TRP A 53 13.68 -5.88 2.59
CA TRP A 53 13.09 -5.77 1.26
C TRP A 53 13.81 -4.73 0.41
N SER A 54 14.12 -5.09 -0.83
CA SER A 54 14.64 -4.16 -1.83
C SER A 54 13.58 -3.10 -2.17
N THR A 55 13.95 -2.05 -2.89
CA THR A 55 13.00 -1.04 -3.39
C THR A 55 11.87 -1.68 -4.20
N PHE A 56 12.15 -2.76 -4.95
CA PHE A 56 11.11 -3.52 -5.65
C PHE A 56 10.18 -4.23 -4.68
N GLY A 57 10.70 -4.94 -3.68
CA GLY A 57 9.89 -5.60 -2.64
C GLY A 57 9.03 -4.60 -1.87
N GLN A 58 9.60 -3.45 -1.49
CA GLN A 58 8.88 -2.34 -0.86
C GLN A 58 7.76 -1.79 -1.76
N ALA A 59 8.00 -1.66 -3.07
CA ALA A 59 6.98 -1.22 -4.02
C ALA A 59 5.83 -2.25 -4.15
N VAL A 60 6.15 -3.55 -4.16
CA VAL A 60 5.13 -4.61 -4.13
C VAL A 60 4.28 -4.50 -2.86
N ILE A 61 4.91 -4.37 -1.68
CA ILE A 61 4.20 -4.20 -0.39
C ILE A 61 3.31 -2.95 -0.45
N LEU A 62 3.82 -1.83 -0.96
CA LEU A 62 3.05 -0.59 -1.08
C LEU A 62 1.81 -0.74 -1.97
N VAL A 63 1.95 -1.42 -3.11
CA VAL A 63 0.81 -1.72 -4.01
C VAL A 63 -0.20 -2.63 -3.31
N LEU A 64 0.24 -3.63 -2.54
CA LEU A 64 -0.65 -4.49 -1.77
C LEU A 64 -1.42 -3.71 -0.69
N ILE A 65 -0.75 -2.81 0.02
CA ILE A 65 -1.36 -1.88 0.99
C ILE A 65 -2.43 -1.02 0.30
N GLN A 66 -2.10 -0.44 -0.85
CA GLN A 66 -3.02 0.40 -1.61
C GLN A 66 -4.27 -0.37 -2.08
N ILE A 67 -4.08 -1.60 -2.57
CA ILE A 67 -5.19 -2.48 -2.96
C ILE A 67 -6.05 -2.83 -1.74
N GLY A 68 -5.42 -3.12 -0.61
CA GLY A 68 -6.10 -3.42 0.65
C GLY A 68 -6.90 -2.24 1.18
N GLY A 69 -6.26 -1.08 1.31
CA GLY A 69 -6.86 0.15 1.86
C GLY A 69 -8.00 0.70 1.01
N LEU A 70 -7.89 0.63 -0.32
CA LEU A 70 -8.97 1.02 -1.24
C LEU A 70 -10.04 -0.06 -1.38
N GLY A 71 -9.73 -1.30 -1.05
CA GLY A 71 -10.56 -2.47 -1.31
C GLY A 71 -10.44 -2.98 -2.75
N VAL A 72 -10.32 -4.31 -2.90
CA VAL A 72 -10.12 -4.98 -4.20
C VAL A 72 -11.20 -4.63 -5.22
N VAL A 73 -12.45 -4.48 -4.76
CA VAL A 73 -13.58 -4.15 -5.66
C VAL A 73 -13.44 -2.75 -6.24
N THR A 74 -13.01 -1.78 -5.43
CA THR A 74 -12.77 -0.40 -5.89
C THR A 74 -11.63 -0.34 -6.89
N VAL A 75 -10.54 -1.09 -6.63
CA VAL A 75 -9.40 -1.20 -7.54
C VAL A 75 -9.79 -1.86 -8.86
N ALA A 76 -10.51 -2.99 -8.82
CA ALA A 76 -10.99 -3.68 -10.02
C ALA A 76 -11.92 -2.78 -10.86
N ALA A 77 -12.81 -2.05 -10.20
CA ALA A 77 -13.68 -1.07 -10.85
C ALA A 77 -12.89 0.08 -11.50
N SER A 78 -11.82 0.52 -10.85
CA SER A 78 -10.94 1.57 -11.37
C SER A 78 -10.24 1.13 -12.65
N PHE A 79 -9.73 -0.10 -12.71
CA PHE A 79 -9.17 -0.69 -13.92
C PHE A 79 -10.19 -0.78 -15.06
N ALA A 80 -11.42 -1.20 -14.74
CA ALA A 80 -12.49 -1.26 -15.72
C ALA A 80 -12.84 0.13 -16.30
N LEU A 81 -12.85 1.17 -15.44
CA LEU A 81 -13.08 2.55 -15.86
C LEU A 81 -11.95 3.10 -16.73
N LEU A 82 -10.69 2.83 -16.36
CA LEU A 82 -9.51 3.27 -17.11
C LEU A 82 -9.42 2.59 -18.48
N SER A 83 -9.83 1.32 -18.57
CA SER A 83 -9.87 0.55 -19.81
C SER A 83 -11.03 0.96 -20.76
N GLY A 84 -11.82 1.98 -20.40
CA GLY A 84 -12.96 2.45 -21.21
C GLY A 84 -14.10 1.45 -21.35
N ARG A 85 -14.08 0.33 -20.63
CA ARG A 85 -15.15 -0.69 -20.66
C ARG A 85 -16.39 -0.18 -19.93
N ARG A 86 -17.55 -0.45 -20.51
CA ARG A 86 -18.83 -0.16 -19.85
C ARG A 86 -19.00 -1.11 -18.66
N ILE A 87 -19.11 -0.56 -17.47
CA ILE A 87 -19.36 -1.33 -16.25
C ILE A 87 -20.77 -1.89 -16.32
N SER A 88 -20.93 -3.22 -16.25
CA SER A 88 -22.20 -3.90 -16.26
C SER A 88 -23.02 -3.59 -15.00
N LEU A 89 -24.35 -3.83 -15.06
CA LEU A 89 -25.24 -3.63 -13.89
C LEU A 89 -24.81 -4.51 -12.70
N MET A 90 -24.39 -5.74 -12.95
CA MET A 90 -23.90 -6.65 -11.92
C MET A 90 -22.62 -6.13 -11.24
N GLN A 91 -21.67 -5.60 -12.01
CA GLN A 91 -20.47 -4.97 -11.46
C GLN A 91 -20.80 -3.72 -10.63
N ARG A 92 -21.78 -2.94 -11.06
CA ARG A 92 -22.27 -1.77 -10.30
C ARG A 92 -22.91 -2.17 -8.97
N SER A 93 -23.67 -3.27 -8.93
CA SER A 93 -24.25 -3.82 -7.70
C SER A 93 -23.15 -4.26 -6.73
N THR A 94 -22.15 -5.01 -7.21
CA THR A 94 -21.02 -5.43 -6.38
C THR A 94 -20.21 -4.24 -5.83
N MET A 95 -20.05 -3.18 -6.64
CA MET A 95 -19.42 -1.93 -6.18
C MET A 95 -20.26 -1.21 -5.13
N GLN A 96 -21.58 -1.21 -5.29
CA GLN A 96 -22.51 -0.62 -4.35
C GLN A 96 -22.41 -1.30 -2.97
N ASP A 97 -22.40 -2.64 -2.98
CA ASP A 97 -22.27 -3.43 -1.75
C ASP A 97 -20.92 -3.16 -1.05
N ALA A 98 -19.83 -3.08 -1.83
CA ALA A 98 -18.49 -2.85 -1.31
C ALA A 98 -18.30 -1.45 -0.68
N ILE A 99 -18.99 -0.43 -1.20
CA ILE A 99 -18.87 0.97 -0.75
C ILE A 99 -20.08 1.38 0.11
N SER A 100 -21.04 0.47 0.34
CA SER A 100 -22.29 0.74 1.07
C SER A 100 -23.06 1.96 0.53
N ALA A 101 -23.05 2.14 -0.81
CA ALA A 101 -23.63 3.31 -1.44
C ALA A 101 -25.17 3.18 -1.59
N PRO A 102 -25.95 4.23 -1.29
CA PRO A 102 -27.42 4.16 -1.25
C PRO A 102 -28.08 4.02 -2.64
N LYS A 103 -27.38 4.29 -3.75
CA LYS A 103 -27.94 4.25 -5.12
C LYS A 103 -26.91 3.78 -6.15
N VAL A 104 -27.32 2.83 -7.02
CA VAL A 104 -26.49 2.26 -8.11
C VAL A 104 -26.11 3.29 -9.18
N GLY A 105 -26.96 4.27 -9.46
CA GLY A 105 -26.78 5.21 -10.57
C GLY A 105 -25.61 6.20 -10.43
N GLY A 106 -25.11 6.43 -9.20
CA GLY A 106 -24.01 7.35 -8.93
C GLY A 106 -22.66 6.69 -8.61
N ILE A 107 -22.63 5.37 -8.54
CA ILE A 107 -21.48 4.60 -8.02
C ILE A 107 -20.16 4.89 -8.74
N VAL A 108 -20.19 4.99 -10.08
CA VAL A 108 -19.00 5.29 -10.89
C VAL A 108 -18.42 6.68 -10.57
N ARG A 109 -19.30 7.67 -10.36
CA ARG A 109 -18.89 9.02 -9.99
C ARG A 109 -18.30 9.03 -8.58
N LEU A 110 -18.93 8.33 -7.66
CA LEU A 110 -18.48 8.19 -6.28
C LEU A 110 -17.11 7.51 -6.20
N THR A 111 -16.93 6.38 -6.90
CA THR A 111 -15.65 5.67 -6.96
C THR A 111 -14.53 6.56 -7.50
N ARG A 112 -14.80 7.31 -8.58
CA ARG A 112 -13.83 8.25 -9.14
C ARG A 112 -13.50 9.38 -8.16
N PHE A 113 -14.50 9.87 -7.42
CA PHE A 113 -14.29 10.88 -6.38
C PHE A 113 -13.44 10.34 -5.24
N ILE A 114 -13.72 9.13 -4.73
CA ILE A 114 -12.94 8.46 -3.69
C ILE A 114 -11.48 8.31 -4.13
N LEU A 115 -11.24 7.74 -5.33
CA LEU A 115 -9.89 7.55 -5.85
C LEU A 115 -9.10 8.86 -5.96
N ARG A 116 -9.72 9.89 -6.54
CA ARG A 116 -9.05 11.20 -6.66
C ARG A 116 -8.76 11.81 -5.30
N GLY A 117 -9.71 11.69 -4.37
CA GLY A 117 -9.54 12.16 -3.00
C GLY A 117 -8.41 11.44 -2.27
N THR A 118 -8.36 10.10 -2.38
CA THR A 118 -7.30 9.29 -1.79
C THR A 118 -5.93 9.71 -2.31
N PHE A 119 -5.71 9.69 -3.64
CA PHE A 119 -4.41 10.09 -4.20
C PHE A 119 -4.04 11.53 -3.90
N LEU A 120 -5.01 12.44 -3.82
CA LEU A 120 -4.75 13.83 -3.43
C LEU A 120 -4.27 13.93 -1.97
N ILE A 121 -4.94 13.24 -1.05
CA ILE A 121 -4.58 13.26 0.37
C ILE A 121 -3.21 12.59 0.58
N GLU A 122 -2.97 11.45 -0.07
CA GLU A 122 -1.67 10.77 -0.02
C GLU A 122 -0.55 11.65 -0.57
N LEU A 123 -0.78 12.36 -1.68
CA LEU A 123 0.18 13.31 -2.23
C LEU A 123 0.46 14.48 -1.27
N LEU A 124 -0.58 15.06 -0.68
CA LEU A 124 -0.43 16.15 0.30
C LEU A 124 0.31 15.67 1.56
N GLY A 125 0.00 14.47 2.04
CA GLY A 125 0.71 13.83 3.15
C GLY A 125 2.20 13.61 2.81
N ALA A 126 2.49 13.07 1.63
CA ALA A 126 3.87 12.87 1.18
C ALA A 126 4.63 14.21 1.08
N LEU A 127 4.01 15.27 0.53
CA LEU A 127 4.61 16.59 0.46
C LEU A 127 4.84 17.22 1.83
N ALA A 128 3.97 16.98 2.80
CA ALA A 128 4.11 17.49 4.15
C ALA A 128 5.32 16.87 4.89
N VAL A 129 5.54 15.55 4.76
CA VAL A 129 6.65 14.85 5.43
C VAL A 129 7.96 14.86 4.63
N LEU A 130 7.88 15.23 3.34
CA LEU A 130 9.03 15.25 2.42
C LEU A 130 10.23 16.05 2.94
N PRO A 131 10.06 17.31 3.48
CA PRO A 131 11.19 18.10 3.95
C PRO A 131 11.97 17.42 5.09
N VAL A 132 11.25 16.72 5.98
CA VAL A 132 11.85 16.04 7.13
C VAL A 132 12.66 14.83 6.64
N PHE A 133 12.06 13.95 5.84
CA PHE A 133 12.76 12.78 5.33
C PHE A 133 13.90 13.11 4.36
N CYS A 134 13.76 14.14 3.52
CA CYS A 134 14.83 14.55 2.63
C CYS A 134 16.01 15.16 3.40
N ARG A 135 15.77 15.86 4.53
CA ARG A 135 16.83 16.37 5.39
C ARG A 135 17.63 15.23 6.02
N ASP A 136 16.95 14.17 6.49
CA ASP A 136 17.57 13.09 7.26
C ASP A 136 18.16 11.98 6.37
N TYR A 137 17.54 11.70 5.21
CA TYR A 137 17.89 10.58 4.31
C TYR A 137 18.26 11.01 2.88
N GLY A 138 18.34 12.33 2.61
CA GLY A 138 18.66 12.85 1.29
C GLY A 138 17.65 12.41 0.23
N TRP A 139 18.12 11.95 -0.94
CA TRP A 139 17.26 11.57 -2.05
C TRP A 139 16.35 10.36 -1.76
N ARG A 140 16.78 9.43 -0.89
CA ARG A 140 15.94 8.31 -0.43
C ARG A 140 14.71 8.79 0.35
N GLY A 141 14.78 9.97 0.96
CA GLY A 141 13.67 10.59 1.67
C GLY A 141 12.42 10.80 0.83
N VAL A 142 12.56 10.97 -0.49
CA VAL A 142 11.40 11.09 -1.41
C VAL A 142 10.59 9.79 -1.42
N TRP A 143 11.27 8.64 -1.58
CA TRP A 143 10.61 7.34 -1.54
C TRP A 143 9.98 7.06 -0.17
N MET A 144 10.72 7.40 0.89
CA MET A 144 10.23 7.24 2.26
C MET A 144 8.99 8.09 2.53
N ALA A 145 8.95 9.33 2.05
CA ALA A 145 7.79 10.21 2.19
C ALA A 145 6.54 9.63 1.50
N VAL A 146 6.69 9.13 0.29
CA VAL A 146 5.58 8.49 -0.45
C VAL A 146 5.11 7.23 0.26
N PHE A 147 6.04 6.36 0.65
CA PHE A 147 5.71 5.10 1.32
C PHE A 147 4.96 5.33 2.64
N HIS A 148 5.48 6.20 3.50
CA HIS A 148 4.86 6.46 4.80
C HIS A 148 3.52 7.19 4.67
N SER A 149 3.37 8.10 3.71
CA SER A 149 2.09 8.77 3.47
C SER A 149 0.99 7.78 3.08
N ILE A 150 1.27 6.85 2.18
CA ILE A 150 0.33 5.80 1.76
C ILE A 150 0.06 4.83 2.92
N SER A 151 1.12 4.38 3.60
CA SER A 151 1.00 3.47 4.75
C SER A 151 0.15 4.08 5.87
N ALA A 152 0.35 5.37 6.17
CA ALA A 152 -0.42 6.11 7.16
C ALA A 152 -1.87 6.32 6.72
N PHE A 153 -2.11 6.75 5.48
CA PHE A 153 -3.47 6.96 4.96
C PHE A 153 -4.29 5.67 4.99
N CYS A 154 -3.70 4.56 4.56
CA CYS A 154 -4.32 3.24 4.60
C CYS A 154 -4.36 2.64 6.01
N ASN A 155 -3.76 3.28 7.01
CA ASN A 155 -3.60 2.75 8.37
C ASN A 155 -2.87 1.40 8.41
N ALA A 156 -1.87 1.22 7.52
CA ALA A 156 -1.24 -0.07 7.29
C ALA A 156 -0.15 -0.42 8.31
N GLY A 157 0.47 0.57 8.95
CA GLY A 157 1.48 0.36 10.00
C GLY A 157 2.84 -0.15 9.52
N PHE A 158 3.06 -0.22 8.20
CA PHE A 158 4.38 -0.55 7.64
C PHE A 158 5.26 0.69 7.59
N ASP A 159 6.54 0.53 7.96
CA ASP A 159 7.56 1.56 7.82
C ASP A 159 8.80 1.01 7.09
N ILE A 160 9.61 1.91 6.52
CA ILE A 160 10.86 1.58 5.84
C ILE A 160 12.06 2.32 6.44
N LEU A 161 11.97 2.64 7.73
CA LEU A 161 13.04 3.32 8.49
C LEU A 161 14.10 2.34 9.00
N GLY A 162 13.81 1.03 8.98
CA GLY A 162 14.69 -0.01 9.48
C GLY A 162 16.04 -0.04 8.78
N THR A 163 17.07 -0.26 9.58
CA THR A 163 18.45 -0.47 9.15
C THR A 163 18.99 -1.78 9.75
N GLU A 164 20.13 -2.27 9.27
CA GLU A 164 20.75 -3.47 9.84
C GLU A 164 21.09 -3.32 11.33
N SER A 165 21.43 -2.11 11.76
CA SER A 165 21.77 -1.79 13.15
C SER A 165 20.56 -1.48 14.02
N ASN A 166 19.44 -1.05 13.44
CA ASN A 166 18.20 -0.73 14.15
C ASN A 166 17.00 -1.25 13.35
N ARG A 167 16.61 -2.48 13.65
CA ARG A 167 15.44 -3.13 13.02
C ARG A 167 14.17 -2.71 13.73
N TYR A 168 13.09 -2.57 12.98
CA TYR A 168 11.75 -2.24 13.46
C TYR A 168 11.68 -0.92 14.26
N PRO A 169 12.31 0.19 13.79
CA PRO A 169 12.37 1.44 14.57
C PRO A 169 11.01 2.12 14.70
N SER A 170 10.10 1.85 13.75
CA SER A 170 8.83 2.58 13.62
C SER A 170 9.05 4.10 13.53
N LEU A 171 8.01 4.89 13.59
CA LEU A 171 8.09 6.36 13.60
C LEU A 171 8.41 6.96 14.99
N THR A 172 8.79 6.13 15.96
CA THR A 172 9.03 6.56 17.34
C THR A 172 10.14 7.61 17.46
N GLY A 173 11.15 7.55 16.57
CA GLY A 173 12.22 8.57 16.50
C GLY A 173 11.73 9.97 16.11
N TYR A 174 10.53 10.07 15.56
CA TYR A 174 9.90 11.32 15.12
C TYR A 174 8.75 11.78 16.04
N ALA A 175 8.60 11.16 17.23
CA ALA A 175 7.51 11.48 18.17
C ALA A 175 7.47 12.95 18.61
N GLY A 176 8.59 13.69 18.49
CA GLY A 176 8.66 15.12 18.76
C GLY A 176 8.48 16.01 17.53
N SER A 177 8.25 15.43 16.35
CA SER A 177 8.05 16.20 15.11
C SER A 177 6.59 16.63 14.99
N PRO A 178 6.29 17.92 14.77
CA PRO A 178 4.91 18.38 14.59
C PRO A 178 4.32 18.01 13.22
N VAL A 179 5.09 17.41 12.33
CA VAL A 179 4.73 17.10 10.94
C VAL A 179 4.57 15.60 10.70
N ILE A 180 5.23 14.75 11.52
CA ILE A 180 5.21 13.28 11.42
C ILE A 180 4.55 12.72 12.66
#